data_a5ee99b81965840b7ed26955a8cedb65
#
_entry.id   a5ee99b81965840b7ed26955a8cedb65
#
_cell.length_a   1.000
_cell.length_b   1.000
_cell.length_c   1.000
_cell.angle_alpha   90.00
_cell.angle_beta   90.00
_cell.angle_gamma   90.00
#
_symmetry.space_group_name_H-M   'P 1'
#
loop_
_entity.id
_entity.type
_entity.pdbx_description
1 polymer ?
#
loop_
_entity_poly.entity_id
_entity_poly.type
_entity_poly.pdbx_seq_one_letter_code
_entity_poly.pdbx_strand_id
1 'polypeptide(L)'
;LKSMYGEKATKENGFGYSWMPKLDPTQDASWLNLFDEMYKGAFTGFFAWGMNPACSSAHAGKVRQALTKLDWMVNVNVFDNETGEFWKGPGMDPKKIKTEVFQLPCAAFLEKEGSISNSGRWMQWRTKAANPPGEAKPDGDIMYELFHKVRALYEKDKGAFPEPILNLKWDYETAGHFDI
;
A
#
# COMPACT_ATOMS: atom_id res chain seq x y z
N LEU A 1 -9.89 -0.55 -17.86
CA LEU A 1 -9.52 0.85 -17.65
C LEU A 1 -10.70 1.81 -17.88
N LYS A 2 -11.59 1.49 -18.85
CA LYS A 2 -12.78 2.32 -19.10
C LYS A 2 -13.73 2.38 -17.90
N SER A 3 -13.83 1.31 -17.10
CA SER A 3 -14.56 1.29 -15.83
C SER A 3 -13.91 2.19 -14.78
N MET A 4 -12.57 2.32 -14.80
CA MET A 4 -11.84 3.14 -13.84
C MET A 4 -11.88 4.65 -14.15
N TYR A 5 -11.89 5.01 -15.43
CA TYR A 5 -11.75 6.41 -15.86
C TYR A 5 -12.97 6.95 -16.64
N GLY A 6 -14.00 6.13 -16.86
CA GLY A 6 -15.24 6.54 -17.55
C GLY A 6 -14.96 7.19 -18.89
N GLU A 7 -15.64 8.32 -19.15
CA GLU A 7 -15.50 9.11 -20.38
C GLU A 7 -14.10 9.73 -20.59
N LYS A 8 -13.29 9.80 -19.53
CA LYS A 8 -11.90 10.26 -19.60
C LYS A 8 -10.95 9.22 -20.21
N ALA A 9 -11.38 7.96 -20.30
CA ALA A 9 -10.63 6.89 -20.97
C ALA A 9 -10.84 6.96 -22.48
N THR A 10 -10.06 7.80 -23.16
CA THR A 10 -10.16 8.06 -24.60
C THR A 10 -9.11 7.30 -25.42
N LYS A 11 -9.27 7.29 -26.73
CA LYS A 11 -8.30 6.65 -27.62
C LYS A 11 -6.91 7.31 -27.55
N GLU A 12 -6.88 8.62 -27.36
CA GLU A 12 -5.65 9.42 -27.30
C GLU A 12 -4.77 9.05 -26.09
N ASN A 13 -5.39 8.68 -24.95
CA ASN A 13 -4.67 8.23 -23.76
C ASN A 13 -4.62 6.69 -23.64
N GLY A 14 -4.87 5.96 -24.74
CA GLY A 14 -4.89 4.51 -24.74
C GLY A 14 -5.98 3.94 -23.79
N PHE A 15 -7.13 4.61 -23.71
CA PHE A 15 -8.22 4.29 -22.78
C PHE A 15 -7.79 4.31 -21.29
N GLY A 16 -6.91 5.23 -20.93
CA GLY A 16 -6.34 5.37 -19.60
C GLY A 16 -5.05 4.58 -19.38
N TYR A 17 -4.58 3.81 -20.38
CA TYR A 17 -3.34 3.03 -20.23
C TYR A 17 -2.09 3.92 -20.07
N SER A 18 -2.08 5.12 -20.67
CA SER A 18 -0.99 6.08 -20.50
C SER A 18 -0.83 6.57 -19.05
N TRP A 19 -1.89 6.49 -18.25
CA TRP A 19 -1.90 6.90 -16.84
C TRP A 19 -1.49 5.80 -15.86
N MET A 20 -1.38 4.56 -16.34
CA MET A 20 -0.95 3.46 -15.48
C MET A 20 0.56 3.45 -15.31
N PRO A 21 1.08 3.09 -14.13
CA PRO A 21 2.51 2.88 -13.96
C PRO A 21 3.01 1.80 -14.92
N LYS A 22 4.20 2.01 -15.47
CA LYS A 22 4.84 1.08 -16.38
C LYS A 22 6.05 0.46 -15.69
N LEU A 23 6.14 -0.86 -15.77
CA LEU A 23 7.37 -1.55 -15.43
C LEU A 23 8.29 -1.54 -16.65
N ASP A 24 9.55 -1.23 -16.44
CA ASP A 24 10.58 -1.43 -17.45
C ASP A 24 10.86 -2.94 -17.55
N PRO A 25 10.58 -3.59 -18.69
CA PRO A 25 10.78 -5.04 -18.83
C PRO A 25 12.25 -5.47 -18.75
N THR A 26 13.19 -4.52 -18.81
CA THR A 26 14.62 -4.78 -18.64
C THR A 26 15.08 -4.75 -17.18
N GLN A 27 14.24 -4.28 -16.28
CA GLN A 27 14.54 -4.23 -14.86
C GLN A 27 13.97 -5.44 -14.11
N ASP A 28 14.76 -5.96 -13.18
CA ASP A 28 14.31 -6.99 -12.26
C ASP A 28 13.39 -6.38 -11.20
N ALA A 29 12.08 -6.59 -11.33
CA ALA A 29 11.06 -6.17 -10.37
C ALA A 29 10.73 -7.27 -9.34
N SER A 30 11.62 -8.23 -9.12
CA SER A 30 11.43 -9.28 -8.14
C SER A 30 11.44 -8.74 -6.71
N TRP A 31 10.79 -9.49 -5.82
CA TRP A 31 10.77 -9.21 -4.38
C TRP A 31 12.16 -9.07 -3.77
N LEU A 32 13.12 -9.89 -4.20
CA LEU A 32 14.49 -9.82 -3.69
C LEU A 32 15.19 -8.54 -4.14
N ASN A 33 15.07 -8.20 -5.41
CA ASN A 33 15.69 -7.00 -5.96
C ASN A 33 15.08 -5.72 -5.40
N LEU A 34 13.80 -5.73 -5.02
CA LEU A 34 13.16 -4.59 -4.34
C LEU A 34 13.97 -4.14 -3.12
N PHE A 35 14.35 -5.08 -2.25
CA PHE A 35 15.14 -4.75 -1.06
C PHE A 35 16.60 -4.47 -1.37
N ASP A 36 17.14 -5.02 -2.45
CA ASP A 36 18.49 -4.69 -2.91
C ASP A 36 18.57 -3.23 -3.37
N GLU A 37 17.60 -2.79 -4.16
CA GLU A 37 17.52 -1.40 -4.62
C GLU A 37 17.17 -0.45 -3.46
N MET A 38 16.30 -0.86 -2.56
CA MET A 38 15.99 -0.08 -1.35
C MET A 38 17.24 0.09 -0.47
N TYR A 39 18.05 -0.95 -0.31
CA TYR A 39 19.31 -0.90 0.42
C TYR A 39 20.32 0.07 -0.20
N LYS A 40 20.30 0.20 -1.53
CA LYS A 40 21.10 1.19 -2.28
C LYS A 40 20.53 2.61 -2.20
N GLY A 41 19.36 2.80 -1.61
CA GLY A 41 18.71 4.12 -1.46
C GLY A 41 17.89 4.55 -2.68
N ALA A 42 17.47 3.62 -3.53
CA ALA A 42 16.66 3.94 -4.71
C ALA A 42 15.19 4.30 -4.38
N PHE A 43 14.75 4.05 -3.14
CA PHE A 43 13.38 4.32 -2.71
C PHE A 43 13.34 5.36 -1.60
N THR A 44 12.36 6.26 -1.66
CA THR A 44 12.10 7.26 -0.63
C THR A 44 11.02 6.82 0.35
N GLY A 45 10.06 6.00 -0.09
CA GLY A 45 8.96 5.54 0.72
C GLY A 45 8.55 4.10 0.43
N PHE A 46 7.91 3.46 1.42
CA PHE A 46 7.46 2.09 1.31
C PHE A 46 6.17 1.84 2.09
N PHE A 47 5.23 1.13 1.46
CA PHE A 47 4.05 0.58 2.13
C PHE A 47 4.26 -0.90 2.39
N ALA A 48 4.37 -1.29 3.66
CA ALA A 48 4.31 -2.67 4.10
C ALA A 48 2.87 -3.01 4.49
N TRP A 49 2.13 -3.63 3.59
CA TRP A 49 0.70 -3.89 3.77
C TRP A 49 0.44 -5.38 3.96
N GLY A 50 0.03 -5.76 5.16
CA GLY A 50 -0.26 -7.15 5.52
C GLY A 50 0.95 -8.08 5.44
N MET A 51 2.17 -7.57 5.57
CA MET A 51 3.41 -8.33 5.41
C MET A 51 4.44 -8.00 6.48
N ASN A 52 5.40 -8.91 6.65
CA ASN A 52 6.50 -8.74 7.60
C ASN A 52 7.87 -9.08 6.96
N PRO A 53 8.34 -8.30 5.97
CA PRO A 53 9.59 -8.60 5.27
C PRO A 53 10.84 -8.59 6.14
N ALA A 54 10.87 -7.82 7.22
CA ALA A 54 12.00 -7.82 8.16
C ALA A 54 12.17 -9.13 8.94
N CYS A 55 11.16 -10.02 8.87
CA CYS A 55 11.20 -11.38 9.42
C CYS A 55 11.18 -12.44 8.31
N SER A 56 10.23 -12.36 7.38
CA SER A 56 9.90 -13.43 6.43
C SER A 56 10.71 -13.41 5.13
N SER A 57 11.37 -12.30 4.79
CA SER A 57 12.18 -12.24 3.57
C SER A 57 13.52 -12.92 3.71
N ALA A 58 14.06 -13.41 2.61
CA ALA A 58 15.45 -13.84 2.54
C ALA A 58 16.36 -12.69 2.99
N HIS A 59 17.34 -12.98 3.82
CA HIS A 59 18.28 -12.00 4.37
C HIS A 59 17.61 -10.86 5.16
N ALA A 60 16.82 -11.20 6.18
CA ALA A 60 16.11 -10.25 7.04
C ALA A 60 16.98 -9.11 7.61
N GLY A 61 18.26 -9.38 7.89
CA GLY A 61 19.22 -8.35 8.31
C GLY A 61 19.43 -7.25 7.27
N LYS A 62 19.54 -7.62 5.98
CA LYS A 62 19.63 -6.65 4.87
C LYS A 62 18.33 -5.87 4.69
N VAL A 63 17.19 -6.54 4.82
CA VAL A 63 15.88 -5.87 4.76
C VAL A 63 15.77 -4.79 5.83
N ARG A 64 16.09 -5.09 7.09
CA ARG A 64 16.08 -4.07 8.17
C ARG A 64 16.99 -2.89 7.85
N GLN A 65 18.19 -3.15 7.31
CA GLN A 65 19.08 -2.08 6.89
C GLN A 65 18.53 -1.29 5.69
N ALA A 66 17.87 -1.93 4.75
CA ALA A 66 17.21 -1.26 3.64
C ALA A 66 16.12 -0.29 4.12
N LEU A 67 15.31 -0.71 5.10
CA LEU A 67 14.28 0.15 5.69
C LEU A 67 14.85 1.42 6.34
N THR A 68 16.11 1.41 6.81
CA THR A 68 16.77 2.63 7.34
C THR A 68 17.13 3.66 6.27
N LYS A 69 17.02 3.31 4.98
CA LYS A 69 17.33 4.20 3.85
C LYS A 69 16.14 5.00 3.37
N LEU A 70 14.96 4.65 3.83
CA LEU A 70 13.73 5.34 3.48
C LEU A 70 13.59 6.67 4.21
N ASP A 71 12.89 7.61 3.61
CA ASP A 71 12.44 8.82 4.29
C ASP A 71 11.22 8.49 5.16
N TRP A 72 10.32 7.65 4.65
CA TRP A 72 9.12 7.25 5.38
C TRP A 72 8.70 5.81 5.05
N MET A 73 7.97 5.20 5.98
CA MET A 73 7.34 3.90 5.80
C MET A 73 5.97 3.86 6.45
N VAL A 74 5.00 3.26 5.78
CA VAL A 74 3.68 2.95 6.33
C VAL A 74 3.57 1.45 6.53
N ASN A 75 3.37 1.02 7.76
CA ASN A 75 3.11 -0.38 8.10
C ASN A 75 1.61 -0.54 8.42
N VAL A 76 0.88 -1.23 7.54
CA VAL A 76 -0.53 -1.56 7.74
C VAL A 76 -0.61 -3.02 8.15
N ASN A 77 -0.92 -3.29 9.40
CA ASN A 77 -0.90 -4.67 9.90
C ASN A 77 -1.87 -4.87 11.06
N VAL A 78 -2.18 -6.14 11.33
CA VAL A 78 -3.05 -6.54 12.45
C VAL A 78 -2.35 -6.37 13.80
N PHE A 79 -1.03 -6.57 13.82
CA PHE A 79 -0.17 -6.45 14.99
C PHE A 79 1.09 -5.68 14.66
N ASP A 80 1.71 -5.10 15.68
CA ASP A 80 3.10 -4.65 15.58
C ASP A 80 4.00 -5.83 15.23
N ASN A 81 4.90 -5.61 14.29
CA ASN A 81 5.79 -6.65 13.81
C ASN A 81 7.20 -6.10 13.56
N GLU A 82 8.14 -6.99 13.25
CA GLU A 82 9.55 -6.65 13.05
C GLU A 82 9.77 -5.67 11.90
N THR A 83 8.86 -5.58 10.94
CA THR A 83 8.93 -4.57 9.87
C THR A 83 8.50 -3.22 10.38
N GLY A 84 7.35 -3.15 11.06
CA GLY A 84 6.86 -1.92 11.65
C GLY A 84 7.77 -1.39 12.75
N GLU A 85 8.55 -2.26 13.39
CA GLU A 85 9.45 -1.94 14.49
C GLU A 85 10.93 -2.24 14.19
N PHE A 86 11.33 -2.15 12.90
CA PHE A 86 12.67 -2.55 12.46
C PHE A 86 13.80 -1.86 13.21
N TRP A 87 13.57 -0.65 13.72
CA TRP A 87 14.56 0.12 14.51
C TRP A 87 14.89 -0.51 15.86
N LYS A 88 14.07 -1.44 16.36
CA LYS A 88 14.33 -2.22 17.58
C LYS A 88 15.14 -3.49 17.30
N GLY A 89 15.42 -3.79 16.03
CA GLY A 89 16.10 -5.01 15.63
C GLY A 89 17.57 -5.06 16.05
N PRO A 90 18.17 -6.26 16.03
CA PRO A 90 19.60 -6.43 16.39
C PRO A 90 20.51 -5.53 15.55
N GLY A 91 21.42 -4.83 16.22
CA GLY A 91 22.39 -3.95 15.57
C GLY A 91 21.83 -2.60 15.08
N MET A 92 20.56 -2.28 15.36
CA MET A 92 19.96 -1.00 15.03
C MET A 92 20.21 0.01 16.16
N ASP A 93 20.43 1.27 15.75
CA ASP A 93 20.52 2.41 16.66
C ASP A 93 19.42 3.41 16.28
N PRO A 94 18.31 3.48 17.04
CA PRO A 94 17.17 4.35 16.72
C PRO A 94 17.57 5.83 16.57
N LYS A 95 18.62 6.28 17.24
CA LYS A 95 19.09 7.68 17.17
C LYS A 95 19.69 8.03 15.80
N LYS A 96 20.10 7.02 15.02
CA LYS A 96 20.70 7.19 13.69
C LYS A 96 19.73 6.95 12.56
N ILE A 97 18.53 6.43 12.86
CA ILE A 97 17.49 6.10 11.87
C ILE A 97 16.63 7.35 11.67
N LYS A 98 16.51 7.77 10.42
CA LYS A 98 15.71 8.94 10.03
C LYS A 98 14.35 8.59 9.45
N THR A 99 14.14 7.33 9.13
CA THR A 99 12.88 6.85 8.53
C THR A 99 11.72 7.15 9.48
N GLU A 100 10.77 7.95 9.02
CA GLU A 100 9.51 8.15 9.73
C GLU A 100 8.60 6.95 9.52
N VAL A 101 8.04 6.37 10.59
CA VAL A 101 7.21 5.17 10.51
C VAL A 101 5.81 5.46 11.00
N PHE A 102 4.85 5.20 10.12
CA PHE A 102 3.42 5.27 10.40
C PHE A 102 2.86 3.87 10.62
N GLN A 103 2.33 3.60 11.81
CA GLN A 103 1.65 2.34 12.12
C GLN A 103 0.15 2.53 11.97
N LEU A 104 -0.46 1.81 11.03
CA LEU A 104 -1.90 1.83 10.79
C LEU A 104 -2.48 0.46 11.15
N PRO A 105 -3.28 0.37 12.23
CA PRO A 105 -3.91 -0.89 12.61
C PRO A 105 -4.97 -1.28 11.58
N CYS A 106 -4.89 -2.48 11.03
CA CYS A 106 -5.90 -3.02 10.14
C CYS A 106 -6.70 -4.16 10.78
N ALA A 107 -7.93 -4.31 10.32
CA ALA A 107 -8.82 -5.37 10.76
C ALA A 107 -8.31 -6.75 10.32
N ALA A 108 -8.40 -7.73 11.21
CA ALA A 108 -8.16 -9.12 10.89
C ALA A 108 -9.26 -9.66 9.94
N PHE A 109 -9.00 -10.81 9.30
CA PHE A 109 -9.93 -11.36 8.31
C PHE A 109 -11.33 -11.70 8.86
N LEU A 110 -11.47 -11.96 10.16
CA LEU A 110 -12.75 -12.17 10.84
C LEU A 110 -13.49 -10.86 11.19
N GLU A 111 -12.80 -9.74 11.13
CA GLU A 111 -13.28 -8.43 11.55
C GLU A 111 -13.72 -7.55 10.38
N LYS A 112 -13.64 -8.09 9.17
CA LYS A 112 -14.05 -7.44 7.92
C LYS A 112 -14.79 -8.38 7.01
N GLU A 113 -15.60 -7.81 6.14
CA GLU A 113 -16.37 -8.53 5.12
C GLU A 113 -15.73 -8.33 3.74
N GLY A 114 -15.93 -9.27 2.85
CA GLY A 114 -15.46 -9.14 1.49
C GLY A 114 -15.13 -10.47 0.80
N SER A 115 -14.75 -10.37 -0.45
CA SER A 115 -14.35 -11.51 -1.26
C SER A 115 -12.86 -11.82 -1.13
N ILE A 116 -12.56 -13.12 -1.17
CA ILE A 116 -11.17 -13.62 -1.25
C ILE A 116 -11.07 -14.55 -2.45
N SER A 117 -10.06 -14.31 -3.28
CA SER A 117 -9.66 -15.23 -4.33
C SER A 117 -8.26 -15.80 -4.05
N ASN A 118 -7.97 -16.97 -4.54
CA ASN A 118 -6.70 -17.65 -4.40
C ASN A 118 -6.15 -18.16 -5.74
N SER A 119 -4.96 -18.74 -5.74
CA SER A 119 -4.31 -19.30 -6.93
C SER A 119 -5.08 -20.44 -7.57
N GLY A 120 -5.97 -21.13 -6.84
CA GLY A 120 -6.87 -22.13 -7.36
C GLY A 120 -8.08 -21.57 -8.12
N ARG A 121 -8.16 -20.25 -8.29
CA ARG A 121 -9.26 -19.54 -8.97
C ARG A 121 -10.62 -19.70 -8.28
N TRP A 122 -10.60 -19.90 -6.97
CA TRP A 122 -11.77 -19.87 -6.13
C TRP A 122 -12.03 -18.47 -5.65
N MET A 123 -13.27 -18.01 -5.75
CA MET A 123 -13.75 -16.78 -5.12
C MET A 123 -14.70 -17.16 -3.99
N GLN A 124 -14.40 -16.67 -2.80
CA GLN A 124 -15.18 -16.93 -1.60
C GLN A 124 -15.62 -15.59 -0.99
N TRP A 125 -16.86 -15.54 -0.55
CA TRP A 125 -17.32 -14.43 0.28
C TRP A 125 -17.12 -14.78 1.75
N ARG A 126 -16.64 -13.80 2.51
CA ARG A 126 -16.52 -13.90 3.96
C ARG A 126 -17.35 -12.85 4.63
N THR A 127 -18.23 -13.28 5.52
CA THR A 127 -19.03 -12.40 6.35
C THR A 127 -18.25 -12.02 7.61
N LYS A 128 -18.36 -10.77 7.99
CA LYS A 128 -17.76 -10.25 9.22
C LYS A 128 -18.35 -10.97 10.45
N ALA A 129 -17.47 -11.46 11.32
CA ALA A 129 -17.84 -12.19 12.54
C ALA A 129 -17.72 -11.33 13.82
N ALA A 130 -16.84 -10.31 13.81
CA ALA A 130 -16.61 -9.44 14.96
C ALA A 130 -16.29 -8.01 14.50
N ASN A 131 -16.42 -7.04 15.38
CA ASN A 131 -15.94 -5.69 15.11
C ASN A 131 -14.42 -5.62 15.32
N PRO A 132 -13.68 -4.83 14.51
CA PRO A 132 -12.28 -4.57 14.77
C PRO A 132 -12.08 -3.91 16.13
N PRO A 133 -11.01 -4.23 16.85
CA PRO A 133 -10.71 -3.59 18.13
C PRO A 133 -10.13 -2.17 17.95
N GLY A 134 -10.40 -1.28 18.88
CA GLY A 134 -9.82 0.05 18.94
C GLY A 134 -10.04 0.86 17.67
N GLU A 135 -8.96 1.33 17.06
CA GLU A 135 -8.96 2.13 15.83
C GLU A 135 -8.69 1.30 14.57
N ALA A 136 -8.62 -0.03 14.67
CA ALA A 136 -8.37 -0.88 13.52
C ALA A 136 -9.51 -0.79 12.49
N LYS A 137 -9.14 -0.67 11.21
CA LYS A 137 -10.07 -0.53 10.10
C LYS A 137 -9.85 -1.61 9.05
N PRO A 138 -10.89 -2.01 8.32
CA PRO A 138 -10.72 -2.79 7.09
C PRO A 138 -9.75 -2.13 6.12
N ASP A 139 -9.00 -2.92 5.37
CA ASP A 139 -8.02 -2.40 4.38
C ASP A 139 -8.67 -1.50 3.34
N GLY A 140 -9.91 -1.83 2.93
CA GLY A 140 -10.69 -1.02 2.00
C GLY A 140 -10.96 0.39 2.53
N ASP A 141 -11.33 0.51 3.80
CA ASP A 141 -11.57 1.81 4.45
C ASP A 141 -10.29 2.63 4.55
N ILE A 142 -9.16 1.99 4.90
CA ILE A 142 -7.86 2.67 4.94
C ILE A 142 -7.49 3.19 3.55
N MET A 143 -7.63 2.37 2.51
CA MET A 143 -7.37 2.78 1.12
C MET A 143 -8.29 3.90 0.67
N TYR A 144 -9.58 3.80 1.00
CA TYR A 144 -10.58 4.79 0.67
C TYR A 144 -10.22 6.16 1.28
N GLU A 145 -9.98 6.20 2.57
CA GLU A 145 -9.60 7.44 3.26
C GLU A 145 -8.29 8.04 2.72
N LEU A 146 -7.28 7.19 2.50
CA LEU A 146 -6.00 7.61 1.94
C LEU A 146 -6.18 8.21 0.55
N PHE A 147 -6.92 7.53 -0.33
CA PHE A 147 -7.16 7.99 -1.69
C PHE A 147 -7.88 9.35 -1.72
N HIS A 148 -8.92 9.52 -0.90
CA HIS A 148 -9.64 10.80 -0.85
C HIS A 148 -8.78 11.95 -0.31
N LYS A 149 -7.93 11.69 0.67
CA LYS A 149 -6.97 12.69 1.17
C LYS A 149 -5.94 13.06 0.10
N VAL A 150 -5.39 12.09 -0.61
CA VAL A 150 -4.45 12.32 -1.71
C VAL A 150 -5.13 13.10 -2.82
N ARG A 151 -6.35 12.72 -3.23
CA ARG A 151 -7.12 13.45 -4.25
C ARG A 151 -7.35 14.90 -3.86
N ALA A 152 -7.76 15.17 -2.63
CA ALA A 152 -7.98 16.55 -2.14
C ALA A 152 -6.70 17.40 -2.20
N LEU A 153 -5.54 16.81 -1.92
CA LEU A 153 -4.25 17.48 -2.09
C LEU A 153 -3.97 17.79 -3.56
N TYR A 154 -4.22 16.86 -4.47
CA TYR A 154 -4.06 17.07 -5.91
C TYR A 154 -5.02 18.12 -6.47
N GLU A 155 -6.26 18.19 -5.99
CA GLU A 155 -7.22 19.22 -6.36
C GLU A 155 -6.73 20.61 -5.95
N LYS A 156 -6.13 20.72 -4.77
CA LYS A 156 -5.61 21.98 -4.23
C LYS A 156 -4.29 22.39 -4.89
N ASP A 157 -3.33 21.50 -4.95
CA ASP A 157 -1.92 21.84 -5.22
C ASP A 157 -1.45 21.44 -6.63
N LYS A 158 -2.30 20.74 -7.41
CA LYS A 158 -2.02 20.30 -8.79
C LYS A 158 -0.64 19.64 -8.93
N GLY A 159 -0.40 18.57 -8.16
CA GLY A 159 0.86 17.83 -8.18
C GLY A 159 1.24 17.27 -9.55
N ALA A 160 2.38 16.62 -9.65
CA ALA A 160 2.83 15.98 -10.88
C ALA A 160 1.86 14.85 -11.28
N PHE A 161 1.53 14.76 -12.58
CA PHE A 161 0.62 13.75 -13.14
C PHE A 161 -0.75 13.68 -12.44
N PRO A 162 -1.52 14.78 -12.41
CA PRO A 162 -2.78 14.82 -11.68
C PRO A 162 -3.88 13.95 -12.31
N GLU A 163 -3.83 13.68 -13.61
CA GLU A 163 -4.89 13.01 -14.36
C GLU A 163 -5.25 11.62 -13.82
N PRO A 164 -4.30 10.72 -13.47
CA PRO A 164 -4.64 9.42 -12.93
C PRO A 164 -5.41 9.50 -11.62
N ILE A 165 -5.09 10.48 -10.79
CA ILE A 165 -5.71 10.66 -9.47
C ILE A 165 -7.06 11.35 -9.58
N LEU A 166 -7.13 12.46 -10.32
CA LEU A 166 -8.34 13.28 -10.42
C LEU A 166 -9.43 12.65 -11.29
N ASN A 167 -9.06 11.88 -12.30
CA ASN A 167 -10.01 11.25 -13.23
C ASN A 167 -10.39 9.82 -12.83
N LEU A 168 -9.76 9.22 -11.81
CA LEU A 168 -10.13 7.90 -11.33
C LEU A 168 -11.56 7.95 -10.76
N LYS A 169 -12.45 7.12 -11.28
CA LYS A 169 -13.74 6.89 -10.64
C LYS A 169 -13.53 6.08 -9.37
N TRP A 170 -14.12 6.56 -8.30
CA TRP A 170 -14.14 5.87 -7.04
C TRP A 170 -15.57 5.80 -6.55
N ASP A 171 -16.32 4.88 -7.14
CA ASP A 171 -17.75 4.65 -6.88
C ASP A 171 -17.98 3.38 -6.03
N TYR A 172 -17.02 3.05 -5.18
CA TYR A 172 -17.07 1.95 -4.22
C TYR A 172 -17.39 2.48 -2.82
N GLU A 173 -18.49 3.24 -2.71
CA GLU A 173 -18.88 3.81 -1.43
C GLU A 173 -20.38 3.84 -1.23
N THR A 174 -20.80 3.58 -0.01
CA THR A 174 -22.15 3.80 0.47
C THR A 174 -22.11 4.61 1.76
N ALA A 175 -22.82 5.74 1.81
CA ALA A 175 -22.91 6.62 2.99
C ALA A 175 -21.55 7.09 3.55
N GLY A 176 -20.54 7.29 2.68
CA GLY A 176 -19.21 7.76 3.09
C GLY A 176 -18.26 6.68 3.62
N HIS A 177 -18.61 5.42 3.43
CA HIS A 177 -17.77 4.26 3.75
C HIS A 177 -17.47 3.46 2.49
N PHE A 178 -16.32 2.78 2.49
CA PHE A 178 -15.99 1.84 1.43
C PHE A 178 -16.99 0.69 1.41
N ASP A 179 -17.59 0.45 0.26
CA ASP A 179 -18.53 -0.64 0.02
C ASP A 179 -18.23 -1.29 -1.34
N ILE A 180 -18.48 -2.61 -1.46
CA ILE A 180 -18.17 -3.37 -2.67
C ILE A 180 -19.45 -3.82 -3.34
#